data_2f747cad72e48ff3227f2e53db120c5f
#
_entry.id   2f747cad72e48ff3227f2e53db120c5f
#
_cell.length_a   1.000
_cell.length_b   1.000
_cell.length_c   1.000
_cell.angle_alpha   90.00
_cell.angle_beta   90.00
_cell.angle_gamma   90.00
#
_symmetry.space_group_name_H-M   'P 1'
#
loop_
_entity.id
_entity.type
_entity.pdbx_description
1 polymer ?
#
loop_
_entity_poly.entity_id
_entity_poly.type
_entity_poly.pdbx_seq_one_letter_code
_entity_poly.pdbx_strand_id
1 'polypeptide(L)'
;MILSSLQSLIIGKGEIQLGLWGGAATGKTHLLNASADFARKNGVLLQIYDGAQLCHCDADEFEGFSHCDVLAIDNLDAIAGSAAWEACFYQVINRCREGEFRLLFSLTDKPAALTAKLDDFRSRLQWGLLLELPQVGDSEIRQILRRRAQLLGINLSDEVISYLMNHHARDLGEQIGILRRLDGISLSQQRRVTIPLVKQALAELGDA
;
A
#
# COMPACT_ATOMS: atom_id res chain seq x y z
N MET A 1 -13.32 -8.96 -7.56
CA MET A 1 -12.55 -8.58 -8.75
C MET A 1 -11.11 -8.16 -8.41
N ILE A 2 -10.81 -7.15 -7.60
CA ILE A 2 -9.42 -6.71 -7.30
C ILE A 2 -8.55 -7.84 -6.76
N LEU A 3 -8.99 -8.53 -5.70
CA LEU A 3 -8.22 -9.62 -5.08
C LEU A 3 -7.97 -10.79 -6.05
N SER A 4 -8.94 -11.16 -6.86
CA SER A 4 -8.76 -12.24 -7.85
C SER A 4 -7.78 -11.85 -8.95
N SER A 5 -7.76 -10.60 -9.39
CA SER A 5 -6.79 -10.11 -10.38
C SER A 5 -5.36 -10.09 -9.81
N LEU A 6 -5.18 -9.62 -8.56
CA LEU A 6 -3.90 -9.67 -7.87
C LEU A 6 -3.38 -11.10 -7.71
N GLN A 7 -4.24 -12.02 -7.25
CA GLN A 7 -3.87 -13.43 -7.12
C GLN A 7 -3.51 -14.06 -8.46
N SER A 8 -4.27 -13.77 -9.53
CA SER A 8 -3.99 -14.27 -10.88
C SER A 8 -2.66 -13.74 -11.43
N LEU A 9 -2.35 -12.45 -11.23
CA LEU A 9 -1.04 -11.90 -11.58
C LEU A 9 0.07 -12.66 -10.84
N ILE A 10 -0.04 -12.82 -9.52
CA ILE A 10 1.01 -13.43 -8.69
C ILE A 10 1.32 -14.86 -9.13
N ILE A 11 0.31 -15.66 -9.46
CA ILE A 11 0.51 -17.06 -9.90
C ILE A 11 0.74 -17.20 -11.41
N GLY A 12 0.89 -16.10 -12.14
CA GLY A 12 1.16 -16.12 -13.58
C GLY A 12 0.01 -16.57 -14.47
N LYS A 13 -1.23 -16.42 -14.02
CA LYS A 13 -2.46 -16.78 -14.75
C LYS A 13 -3.27 -15.60 -15.23
N GLY A 14 -2.77 -14.38 -15.02
CA GLY A 14 -3.45 -13.13 -15.37
C GLY A 14 -2.59 -12.22 -16.23
N GLU A 15 -2.88 -10.93 -16.12
CA GLU A 15 -2.09 -9.88 -16.75
C GLU A 15 -0.65 -9.87 -16.22
N ILE A 16 0.29 -9.50 -17.05
CA ILE A 16 1.70 -9.36 -16.65
C ILE A 16 1.97 -8.04 -15.93
N GLN A 17 1.11 -7.04 -16.12
CA GLN A 17 1.20 -5.73 -15.48
C GLN A 17 -0.15 -5.34 -14.88
N LEU A 18 -0.16 -4.96 -13.60
CA LEU A 18 -1.33 -4.50 -12.89
C LEU A 18 -1.02 -3.24 -12.08
N GLY A 19 -1.81 -2.19 -12.29
CA GLY A 19 -1.74 -0.95 -11.53
C GLY A 19 -2.96 -0.80 -10.61
N LEU A 20 -2.71 -0.45 -9.35
CA LEU A 20 -3.72 -0.02 -8.39
C LEU A 20 -3.66 1.51 -8.30
N TRP A 21 -4.79 2.19 -8.45
CA TRP A 21 -4.82 3.63 -8.25
C TRP A 21 -5.99 4.04 -7.36
N GLY A 22 -5.82 5.16 -6.66
CA GLY A 22 -6.83 5.70 -5.74
C GLY A 22 -6.21 6.64 -4.72
N GLY A 23 -7.00 7.51 -4.14
CA GLY A 23 -6.57 8.50 -3.17
C GLY A 23 -5.82 7.92 -1.96
N ALA A 24 -5.41 8.79 -1.04
CA ALA A 24 -4.82 8.36 0.21
C ALA A 24 -5.76 7.43 1.00
N ALA A 25 -5.20 6.52 1.80
CA ALA A 25 -5.93 5.61 2.68
C ALA A 25 -6.92 4.63 2.01
N THR A 26 -6.86 4.45 0.69
CA THR A 26 -7.70 3.47 -0.02
C THR A 26 -7.24 2.01 0.13
N GLY A 27 -6.09 1.78 0.77
CA GLY A 27 -5.59 0.44 1.05
C GLY A 27 -4.62 -0.13 0.02
N LYS A 28 -4.05 0.69 -0.88
CA LYS A 28 -3.06 0.26 -1.89
C LYS A 28 -1.88 -0.50 -1.28
N THR A 29 -1.16 0.14 -0.36
CA THR A 29 -0.03 -0.46 0.37
C THR A 29 -0.42 -1.76 1.08
N HIS A 30 -1.64 -1.80 1.66
CA HIS A 30 -2.14 -3.00 2.32
C HIS A 30 -2.33 -4.15 1.33
N LEU A 31 -2.85 -3.88 0.13
CA LEU A 31 -3.01 -4.87 -0.93
C LEU A 31 -1.67 -5.37 -1.47
N LEU A 32 -0.67 -4.48 -1.62
CA LEU A 32 0.68 -4.89 -2.02
C LEU A 32 1.30 -5.83 -0.98
N ASN A 33 1.22 -5.48 0.31
CA ASN A 33 1.73 -6.33 1.39
C ASN A 33 0.97 -7.68 1.49
N ALA A 34 -0.35 -7.67 1.32
CA ALA A 34 -1.15 -8.89 1.27
C ALA A 34 -0.78 -9.76 0.04
N SER A 35 -0.42 -9.11 -1.08
CA SER A 35 0.09 -9.79 -2.28
C SER A 35 1.43 -10.49 -2.02
N ALA A 36 2.34 -9.86 -1.26
CA ALA A 36 3.60 -10.49 -0.86
C ALA A 36 3.37 -11.71 0.06
N ASP A 37 2.44 -11.61 1.01
CA ASP A 37 2.07 -12.75 1.86
C ASP A 37 1.46 -13.90 1.04
N PHE A 38 0.65 -13.58 0.04
CA PHE A 38 0.08 -14.57 -0.87
C PHE A 38 1.16 -15.20 -1.76
N ALA A 39 2.07 -14.40 -2.31
CA ALA A 39 3.20 -14.86 -3.13
C ALA A 39 4.07 -15.85 -2.34
N ARG A 40 4.46 -15.51 -1.12
CA ARG A 40 5.26 -16.37 -0.23
C ARG A 40 4.59 -17.73 0.01
N LYS A 41 3.27 -17.75 0.23
CA LYS A 41 2.50 -19.00 0.42
C LYS A 41 2.44 -19.88 -0.83
N ASN A 42 2.64 -19.30 -2.01
CA ASN A 42 2.62 -19.98 -3.30
C ASN A 42 4.02 -20.22 -3.88
N GLY A 43 5.11 -19.96 -3.13
CA GLY A 43 6.48 -20.16 -3.59
C GLY A 43 6.92 -19.17 -4.68
N VAL A 44 6.26 -18.00 -4.76
CA VAL A 44 6.56 -16.93 -5.72
C VAL A 44 7.43 -15.87 -5.04
N LEU A 45 8.54 -15.49 -5.65
CA LEU A 45 9.41 -14.43 -5.16
C LEU A 45 8.86 -13.07 -5.57
N LEU A 46 8.23 -12.35 -4.63
CA LEU A 46 7.73 -11.00 -4.82
C LEU A 46 8.60 -10.03 -4.02
N GLN A 47 9.12 -9.00 -4.69
CA GLN A 47 9.86 -7.89 -4.07
C GLN A 47 9.02 -6.63 -4.11
N ILE A 48 8.97 -5.89 -2.99
CA ILE A 48 8.27 -4.61 -2.88
C ILE A 48 9.29 -3.49 -2.64
N TYR A 49 9.17 -2.42 -3.41
CA TYR A 49 9.90 -1.17 -3.21
C TYR A 49 8.90 -0.02 -3.04
N ASP A 50 9.29 0.97 -2.27
CA ASP A 50 8.51 2.21 -2.10
C ASP A 50 9.13 3.30 -2.98
N GLY A 51 8.37 3.83 -3.93
CA GLY A 51 8.78 4.92 -4.81
C GLY A 51 9.23 6.16 -4.05
N ALA A 52 8.63 6.43 -2.88
CA ALA A 52 9.05 7.53 -2.02
C ALA A 52 10.45 7.34 -1.42
N GLN A 53 10.89 6.10 -1.24
CA GLN A 53 12.27 5.80 -0.84
C GLN A 53 13.21 5.79 -2.04
N LEU A 54 12.76 5.22 -3.17
CA LEU A 54 13.55 5.15 -4.39
C LEU A 54 13.96 6.52 -4.92
N CYS A 55 13.12 7.54 -4.81
CA CYS A 55 13.43 8.89 -5.30
C CYS A 55 14.65 9.53 -4.61
N HIS A 56 15.12 8.99 -3.48
CA HIS A 56 16.32 9.41 -2.77
C HIS A 56 17.57 8.60 -3.16
N CYS A 57 17.42 7.57 -4.00
CA CYS A 57 18.53 6.76 -4.50
C CYS A 57 18.91 7.19 -5.92
N ASP A 58 20.10 6.75 -6.37
CA ASP A 58 20.50 6.94 -7.75
C ASP A 58 19.80 5.89 -8.65
N ALA A 59 19.12 6.36 -9.70
CA ALA A 59 18.44 5.48 -10.63
C ALA A 59 19.40 4.61 -11.46
N ASP A 60 20.64 5.11 -11.71
CA ASP A 60 21.65 4.38 -12.48
C ASP A 60 22.29 3.25 -11.67
N GLU A 61 22.28 3.35 -10.33
CA GLU A 61 22.77 2.31 -9.42
C GLU A 61 21.70 1.27 -9.07
N PHE A 62 20.47 1.46 -9.53
CA PHE A 62 19.34 0.60 -9.17
C PHE A 62 19.33 -0.68 -10.03
N GLU A 63 20.13 -1.66 -9.64
CA GLU A 63 20.15 -3.02 -10.23
C GLU A 63 19.06 -3.95 -9.63
N GLY A 64 18.23 -3.45 -8.73
CA GLY A 64 17.37 -4.23 -7.83
C GLY A 64 16.25 -5.04 -8.46
N PHE A 65 16.06 -5.00 -9.78
CA PHE A 65 14.97 -5.71 -10.47
C PHE A 65 15.38 -7.09 -11.03
N SER A 66 16.59 -7.54 -10.79
CA SER A 66 17.08 -8.82 -11.27
C SER A 66 16.84 -9.89 -10.21
N HIS A 67 16.01 -10.88 -10.54
CA HIS A 67 15.74 -12.10 -9.76
C HIS A 67 14.48 -12.12 -8.90
N CYS A 68 13.36 -11.55 -9.37
CA CYS A 68 12.06 -11.80 -8.77
C CYS A 68 11.04 -12.28 -9.81
N ASP A 69 10.02 -13.03 -9.36
CA ASP A 69 8.90 -13.42 -10.22
C ASP A 69 7.88 -12.29 -10.38
N VAL A 70 7.77 -11.45 -9.34
CA VAL A 70 6.89 -10.28 -9.30
C VAL A 70 7.63 -9.11 -8.68
N LEU A 71 7.71 -8.00 -9.40
CA LEU A 71 8.15 -6.72 -8.90
C LEU A 71 6.94 -5.88 -8.49
N ALA A 72 6.92 -5.40 -7.27
CA ALA A 72 5.88 -4.51 -6.77
C ALA A 72 6.46 -3.15 -6.38
N ILE A 73 5.85 -2.06 -6.86
CA ILE A 73 6.25 -0.69 -6.52
C ILE A 73 5.08 0.03 -5.89
N ASP A 74 5.21 0.37 -4.62
CA ASP A 74 4.25 1.24 -3.95
C ASP A 74 4.58 2.70 -4.22
N ASN A 75 3.58 3.56 -4.31
CA ASN A 75 3.74 5.00 -4.54
C ASN A 75 4.63 5.33 -5.76
N LEU A 76 4.39 4.68 -6.88
CA LEU A 76 5.18 4.88 -8.11
C LEU A 76 5.14 6.33 -8.61
N ASP A 77 4.11 7.08 -8.30
CA ASP A 77 3.99 8.52 -8.60
C ASP A 77 5.09 9.36 -7.91
N ALA A 78 5.69 8.91 -6.84
CA ALA A 78 6.79 9.63 -6.16
C ALA A 78 8.05 9.78 -7.02
N ILE A 79 8.27 8.87 -7.99
CA ILE A 79 9.42 8.96 -8.91
C ILE A 79 9.09 9.76 -10.18
N ALA A 80 7.84 10.10 -10.42
CA ALA A 80 7.42 10.90 -11.56
C ALA A 80 8.01 12.32 -11.47
N GLY A 81 8.40 12.88 -12.61
CA GLY A 81 9.12 14.16 -12.68
C GLY A 81 10.64 14.03 -12.59
N SER A 82 11.19 12.84 -12.27
CA SER A 82 12.61 12.54 -12.39
C SER A 82 12.90 11.83 -13.72
N ALA A 83 13.58 12.49 -14.65
CA ALA A 83 13.87 11.91 -15.96
C ALA A 83 14.70 10.61 -15.86
N ALA A 84 15.64 10.52 -14.89
CA ALA A 84 16.44 9.32 -14.67
C ALA A 84 15.58 8.16 -14.21
N TRP A 85 14.71 8.36 -13.22
CA TRP A 85 13.81 7.32 -12.73
C TRP A 85 12.75 6.91 -13.77
N GLU A 86 12.21 7.87 -14.53
CA GLU A 86 11.25 7.55 -15.58
C GLU A 86 11.91 6.72 -16.71
N ALA A 87 13.15 7.02 -17.08
CA ALA A 87 13.92 6.22 -18.03
C ALA A 87 14.23 4.82 -17.49
N CYS A 88 14.62 4.70 -16.21
CA CYS A 88 14.81 3.43 -15.53
C CYS A 88 13.53 2.59 -15.55
N PHE A 89 12.40 3.15 -15.12
CA PHE A 89 11.12 2.43 -15.12
C PHE A 89 10.56 2.12 -16.51
N TYR A 90 10.87 2.94 -17.50
CA TYR A 90 10.59 2.60 -18.89
C TYR A 90 11.26 1.28 -19.29
N GLN A 91 12.52 1.06 -18.91
CA GLN A 91 13.21 -0.20 -19.14
C GLN A 91 12.62 -1.35 -18.32
N VAL A 92 12.26 -1.09 -17.06
CA VAL A 92 11.58 -2.07 -16.19
C VAL A 92 10.29 -2.59 -16.85
N ILE A 93 9.46 -1.69 -17.39
CA ILE A 93 8.21 -2.09 -18.05
C ILE A 93 8.49 -2.89 -19.33
N ASN A 94 9.54 -2.55 -20.08
CA ASN A 94 9.94 -3.34 -21.26
C ASN A 94 10.34 -4.76 -20.86
N ARG A 95 11.19 -4.94 -19.87
CA ARG A 95 11.61 -6.24 -19.34
C ARG A 95 10.43 -7.04 -18.81
N CYS A 96 9.48 -6.40 -18.13
CA CYS A 96 8.23 -7.03 -17.74
C CYS A 96 7.48 -7.59 -18.95
N ARG A 97 7.40 -6.85 -20.05
CA ARG A 97 6.74 -7.28 -21.29
C ARG A 97 7.49 -8.40 -22.00
N GLU A 98 8.79 -8.46 -21.88
CA GLU A 98 9.62 -9.55 -22.38
C GLU A 98 9.45 -10.83 -21.55
N GLY A 99 8.72 -10.74 -20.44
CA GLY A 99 8.36 -11.89 -19.60
C GLY A 99 9.39 -12.22 -18.53
N GLU A 100 10.33 -11.32 -18.24
CA GLU A 100 11.33 -11.56 -17.20
C GLU A 100 10.71 -11.63 -15.80
N PHE A 101 9.71 -10.82 -15.53
CA PHE A 101 8.92 -10.77 -14.30
C PHE A 101 7.55 -10.14 -14.56
N ARG A 102 6.68 -10.15 -13.55
CA ARG A 102 5.37 -9.48 -13.58
C ARG A 102 5.44 -8.21 -12.75
N LEU A 103 4.73 -7.16 -13.16
CA LEU A 103 4.77 -5.85 -12.53
C LEU A 103 3.45 -5.53 -11.83
N LEU A 104 3.53 -5.20 -10.54
CA LEU A 104 2.45 -4.65 -9.73
C LEU A 104 2.86 -3.26 -9.25
N PHE A 105 2.02 -2.24 -9.41
CA PHE A 105 2.35 -0.91 -8.91
C PHE A 105 1.13 -0.19 -8.34
N SER A 106 1.38 0.80 -7.49
CA SER A 106 0.35 1.69 -6.97
C SER A 106 0.61 3.15 -7.34
N LEU A 107 -0.48 3.90 -7.51
CA LEU A 107 -0.51 5.33 -7.82
C LEU A 107 -1.59 6.04 -7.00
N THR A 108 -1.40 7.32 -6.73
CA THR A 108 -2.43 8.15 -6.08
C THR A 108 -3.57 8.48 -7.05
N ASP A 109 -3.23 8.75 -8.32
CA ASP A 109 -4.16 9.10 -9.37
C ASP A 109 -4.04 8.17 -10.59
N LYS A 110 -4.95 8.33 -11.55
CA LYS A 110 -4.86 7.60 -12.83
C LYS A 110 -3.52 7.85 -13.52
N PRO A 111 -2.89 6.84 -14.15
CA PRO A 111 -1.65 7.04 -14.91
C PRO A 111 -1.74 8.17 -15.93
N ALA A 112 -2.91 8.39 -16.54
CA ALA A 112 -3.14 9.48 -17.48
C ALA A 112 -2.98 10.89 -16.87
N ALA A 113 -3.21 11.04 -15.56
CA ALA A 113 -3.08 12.30 -14.83
C ALA A 113 -1.65 12.52 -14.28
N LEU A 114 -0.78 11.51 -14.39
CA LEU A 114 0.58 11.57 -13.87
C LEU A 114 1.39 12.66 -14.58
N THR A 115 2.00 13.54 -13.80
CA THR A 115 2.91 14.57 -14.32
C THR A 115 4.28 13.93 -14.55
N ALA A 116 4.47 13.36 -15.74
CA ALA A 116 5.72 12.74 -16.17
C ALA A 116 6.44 13.62 -17.20
N LYS A 117 7.78 13.56 -17.20
CA LYS A 117 8.62 14.19 -18.21
C LYS A 117 8.67 13.38 -19.52
N LEU A 118 8.57 12.05 -19.41
CA LEU A 118 8.58 11.13 -20.54
C LEU A 118 7.15 10.64 -20.82
N ASP A 119 6.59 11.06 -21.95
CA ASP A 119 5.26 10.62 -22.38
C ASP A 119 5.18 9.11 -22.58
N ASP A 120 6.27 8.48 -23.02
CA ASP A 120 6.37 7.04 -23.19
C ASP A 120 6.24 6.28 -21.85
N PHE A 121 6.82 6.77 -20.77
CA PHE A 121 6.66 6.20 -19.44
C PHE A 121 5.19 6.20 -19.01
N ARG A 122 4.53 7.36 -19.12
CA ARG A 122 3.11 7.50 -18.81
C ARG A 122 2.22 6.59 -19.65
N SER A 123 2.48 6.49 -20.96
CA SER A 123 1.69 5.64 -21.87
C SER A 123 1.84 4.16 -21.52
N ARG A 124 3.05 3.72 -21.15
CA ARG A 124 3.32 2.32 -20.79
C ARG A 124 2.69 1.89 -19.47
N LEU A 125 2.54 2.80 -18.51
CA LEU A 125 1.79 2.53 -17.28
C LEU A 125 0.31 2.22 -17.55
N GLN A 126 -0.23 2.66 -18.69
CA GLN A 126 -1.61 2.42 -19.09
C GLN A 126 -1.83 1.08 -19.81
N TRP A 127 -0.77 0.31 -20.12
CA TRP A 127 -0.89 -0.90 -20.92
C TRP A 127 -1.42 -2.12 -20.16
N GLY A 128 -1.29 -2.16 -18.86
CA GLY A 128 -1.75 -3.27 -18.05
C GLY A 128 -3.19 -3.10 -17.56
N LEU A 129 -3.60 -4.00 -16.68
CA LEU A 129 -4.86 -3.89 -15.99
C LEU A 129 -4.77 -2.78 -14.93
N LEU A 130 -5.61 -1.76 -15.03
CA LEU A 130 -5.69 -0.67 -14.07
C LEU A 130 -6.96 -0.81 -13.24
N LEU A 131 -6.81 -0.89 -11.93
CA LEU A 131 -7.92 -1.06 -10.98
C LEU A 131 -7.99 0.14 -10.05
N GLU A 132 -9.15 0.76 -10.02
CA GLU A 132 -9.46 1.84 -9.07
C GLU A 132 -9.80 1.26 -7.70
N LEU A 133 -9.18 1.81 -6.66
CA LEU A 133 -9.58 1.60 -5.29
C LEU A 133 -10.44 2.78 -4.85
N PRO A 134 -11.75 2.56 -4.65
CA PRO A 134 -12.63 3.62 -4.19
C PRO A 134 -12.23 4.08 -2.79
N GLN A 135 -12.52 5.33 -2.50
CA GLN A 135 -12.32 5.85 -1.15
C GLN A 135 -13.22 5.10 -0.17
N VAL A 136 -12.62 4.68 0.95
CA VAL A 136 -13.35 3.97 2.01
C VAL A 136 -14.19 4.98 2.78
N GLY A 137 -15.50 4.75 2.86
CA GLY A 137 -16.41 5.62 3.59
C GLY A 137 -16.31 5.44 5.11
N ASP A 138 -16.80 6.42 5.87
CA ASP A 138 -16.74 6.41 7.34
C ASP A 138 -17.39 5.15 7.96
N SER A 139 -18.46 4.63 7.36
CA SER A 139 -19.13 3.40 7.80
C SER A 139 -18.22 2.17 7.66
N GLU A 140 -17.48 2.11 6.56
CA GLU A 140 -16.56 1.02 6.25
C GLU A 140 -15.31 1.10 7.15
N ILE A 141 -14.77 2.30 7.36
CA ILE A 141 -13.67 2.54 8.30
C ILE A 141 -14.05 2.03 9.70
N ARG A 142 -15.26 2.35 10.18
CA ARG A 142 -15.76 1.83 11.48
C ARG A 142 -15.76 0.31 11.53
N GLN A 143 -16.23 -0.35 10.47
CA GLN A 143 -16.27 -1.81 10.40
C GLN A 143 -14.85 -2.41 10.39
N ILE A 144 -13.93 -1.80 9.65
CA ILE A 144 -12.53 -2.24 9.58
C ILE A 144 -11.86 -2.12 10.96
N LEU A 145 -12.03 -0.98 11.64
CA LEU A 145 -11.49 -0.77 12.98
C LEU A 145 -12.04 -1.78 14.00
N ARG A 146 -13.36 -2.03 13.98
CA ARG A 146 -13.97 -3.07 14.84
C ARG A 146 -13.37 -4.44 14.58
N ARG A 147 -13.28 -4.84 13.31
CA ARG A 147 -12.76 -6.14 12.93
C ARG A 147 -11.27 -6.29 13.32
N ARG A 148 -10.49 -5.25 13.11
CA ARG A 148 -9.07 -5.24 13.52
C ARG A 148 -8.90 -5.34 15.03
N ALA A 149 -9.67 -4.57 15.79
CA ALA A 149 -9.68 -4.64 17.24
C ALA A 149 -10.05 -6.05 17.74
N GLN A 150 -11.09 -6.68 17.16
CA GLN A 150 -11.48 -8.04 17.50
C GLN A 150 -10.36 -9.06 17.24
N LEU A 151 -9.63 -8.93 16.13
CA LEU A 151 -8.49 -9.80 15.81
C LEU A 151 -7.31 -9.63 16.78
N LEU A 152 -7.18 -8.47 17.40
CA LEU A 152 -6.21 -8.17 18.48
C LEU A 152 -6.76 -8.52 19.86
N GLY A 153 -7.98 -9.04 19.97
CA GLY A 153 -8.60 -9.32 21.29
C GLY A 153 -9.10 -8.08 22.04
N ILE A 154 -9.11 -6.90 21.37
CA ILE A 154 -9.53 -5.63 21.97
C ILE A 154 -11.03 -5.42 21.75
N ASN A 155 -11.75 -5.06 22.80
CA ASN A 155 -13.13 -4.61 22.69
C ASN A 155 -13.19 -3.08 22.63
N LEU A 156 -13.47 -2.53 21.44
CA LEU A 156 -13.65 -1.09 21.22
C LEU A 156 -15.13 -0.72 21.32
N SER A 157 -15.45 0.26 22.17
CA SER A 157 -16.77 0.88 22.15
C SER A 157 -16.95 1.80 20.95
N ASP A 158 -18.19 2.06 20.55
CA ASP A 158 -18.51 2.98 19.46
C ASP A 158 -18.04 4.41 19.72
N GLU A 159 -17.99 4.81 20.99
CA GLU A 159 -17.45 6.10 21.44
C GLU A 159 -15.95 6.21 21.17
N VAL A 160 -15.19 5.15 21.43
CA VAL A 160 -13.75 5.11 21.16
C VAL A 160 -13.48 5.13 19.65
N ILE A 161 -14.23 4.36 18.88
CA ILE A 161 -14.11 4.39 17.40
C ILE A 161 -14.44 5.78 16.86
N SER A 162 -15.52 6.41 17.35
CA SER A 162 -15.90 7.75 16.93
C SER A 162 -14.85 8.78 17.32
N TYR A 163 -14.24 8.64 18.49
CA TYR A 163 -13.14 9.49 18.94
C TYR A 163 -11.93 9.38 18.01
N LEU A 164 -11.50 8.16 17.65
CA LEU A 164 -10.40 7.92 16.72
C LEU A 164 -10.67 8.57 15.35
N MET A 165 -11.88 8.39 14.81
CA MET A 165 -12.24 8.94 13.50
C MET A 165 -12.33 10.47 13.46
N ASN A 166 -12.66 11.12 14.57
CA ASN A 166 -12.85 12.57 14.64
C ASN A 166 -11.56 13.33 14.98
N HIS A 167 -10.61 12.71 15.68
CA HIS A 167 -9.45 13.40 16.27
C HIS A 167 -8.12 12.97 15.62
N HIS A 168 -8.14 11.99 14.73
CA HIS A 168 -6.96 11.54 14.01
C HIS A 168 -7.20 11.56 12.51
N ALA A 169 -6.08 11.70 11.76
CA ALA A 169 -6.12 11.70 10.31
C ALA A 169 -6.98 10.53 9.79
N ARG A 170 -7.74 10.77 8.73
CA ARG A 170 -8.57 9.76 8.07
C ARG A 170 -7.73 8.66 7.41
N ASP A 171 -6.45 8.59 7.75
CA ASP A 171 -5.56 7.53 7.30
C ASP A 171 -5.83 6.25 8.10
N LEU A 172 -6.34 5.24 7.40
CA LEU A 172 -6.67 3.95 8.00
C LEU A 172 -5.41 3.23 8.51
N GLY A 173 -4.24 3.46 7.88
CA GLY A 173 -2.97 2.88 8.30
C GLY A 173 -2.53 3.41 9.66
N GLU A 174 -2.61 4.73 9.87
CA GLU A 174 -2.34 5.36 11.16
C GLU A 174 -3.30 4.86 12.24
N GLN A 175 -4.60 4.80 11.93
CA GLN A 175 -5.60 4.30 12.88
C GLN A 175 -5.35 2.83 13.28
N ILE A 176 -4.93 1.99 12.33
CA ILE A 176 -4.54 0.59 12.63
C ILE A 176 -3.24 0.56 13.46
N GLY A 177 -2.29 1.45 13.21
CA GLY A 177 -1.09 1.62 14.01
C GLY A 177 -1.41 1.95 15.48
N ILE A 178 -2.35 2.87 15.70
CA ILE A 178 -2.86 3.21 17.04
C ILE A 178 -3.49 1.98 17.71
N LEU A 179 -4.30 1.20 16.99
CA LEU A 179 -4.90 -0.03 17.55
C LEU A 179 -3.84 -1.03 18.05
N ARG A 180 -2.76 -1.23 17.30
CA ARG A 180 -1.66 -2.12 17.73
C ARG A 180 -0.97 -1.64 19.00
N ARG A 181 -0.80 -0.32 19.16
CA ARG A 181 -0.24 0.26 20.40
C ARG A 181 -1.19 0.12 21.58
N LEU A 182 -2.48 0.36 21.35
CA LEU A 182 -3.51 0.17 22.36
C LEU A 182 -3.58 -1.27 22.84
N ASP A 183 -3.32 -2.24 21.97
CA ASP A 183 -3.19 -3.65 22.33
C ASP A 183 -2.04 -3.86 23.32
N GLY A 184 -0.85 -3.38 23.01
CA GLY A 184 0.31 -3.48 23.90
C GLY A 184 0.07 -2.84 25.27
N ILE A 185 -0.54 -1.63 25.31
CA ILE A 185 -0.84 -0.93 26.57
C ILE A 185 -1.96 -1.64 27.35
N SER A 186 -3.03 -2.06 26.66
CA SER A 186 -4.17 -2.75 27.27
C SER A 186 -3.74 -4.08 27.91
N LEU A 187 -2.89 -4.85 27.23
CA LEU A 187 -2.33 -6.10 27.75
C LEU A 187 -1.43 -5.86 28.97
N SER A 188 -0.53 -4.88 28.91
CA SER A 188 0.41 -4.59 30.00
C SER A 188 -0.29 -4.07 31.25
N GLN A 189 -1.38 -3.29 31.07
CA GLN A 189 -2.13 -2.68 32.19
C GLN A 189 -3.38 -3.46 32.59
N GLN A 190 -3.75 -4.55 31.89
CA GLN A 190 -4.99 -5.32 32.09
C GLN A 190 -6.25 -4.43 32.15
N ARG A 191 -6.28 -3.38 31.33
CA ARG A 191 -7.36 -2.38 31.28
C ARG A 191 -8.10 -2.41 29.96
N ARG A 192 -9.40 -2.13 30.02
CA ARG A 192 -10.23 -1.92 28.81
C ARG A 192 -9.78 -0.65 28.07
N VAL A 193 -9.86 -0.68 26.75
CA VAL A 193 -9.56 0.50 25.94
C VAL A 193 -10.65 1.55 26.11
N THR A 194 -10.25 2.72 26.59
CA THR A 194 -11.10 3.88 26.87
C THR A 194 -10.52 5.12 26.17
N ILE A 195 -11.33 6.18 26.01
CA ILE A 195 -10.84 7.44 25.41
C ILE A 195 -9.60 8.00 26.12
N PRO A 196 -9.51 8.03 27.49
CA PRO A 196 -8.28 8.44 28.17
C PRO A 196 -7.05 7.60 27.77
N LEU A 197 -7.20 6.28 27.62
CA LEU A 197 -6.10 5.41 27.20
C LEU A 197 -5.68 5.70 25.74
N VAL A 198 -6.63 5.99 24.86
CA VAL A 198 -6.35 6.43 23.50
C VAL A 198 -5.55 7.73 23.51
N LYS A 199 -5.96 8.72 24.31
CA LYS A 199 -5.23 10.00 24.44
C LYS A 199 -3.80 9.79 24.94
N GLN A 200 -3.58 8.91 25.90
CA GLN A 200 -2.25 8.57 26.39
C GLN A 200 -1.40 7.96 25.27
N ALA A 201 -1.91 6.94 24.57
CA ALA A 201 -1.21 6.28 23.47
C ALA A 201 -0.85 7.24 22.32
N LEU A 202 -1.60 8.30 22.17
CA LEU A 202 -1.40 9.34 21.15
C LEU A 202 -0.41 10.42 21.58
N ALA A 203 -0.40 10.79 22.86
CA ALA A 203 0.59 11.72 23.41
C ALA A 203 2.01 11.14 23.26
N GLU A 204 2.18 9.84 23.46
CA GLU A 204 3.44 9.12 23.21
C GLU A 204 3.87 9.06 21.74
N LEU A 205 2.98 9.43 20.79
CA LEU A 205 3.28 9.58 19.34
C LEU A 205 3.75 10.98 18.96
N GLY A 206 3.34 12.01 19.71
CA GLY A 206 3.71 13.40 19.44
C GLY A 206 5.09 13.78 20.00
N ASP A 207 5.66 12.96 20.87
CA ASP A 207 6.96 13.17 21.50
C ASP A 207 8.11 12.34 20.87
N ALA A 208 7.87 11.67 19.75
CA ALA A 208 8.83 10.89 18.96
C ALA A 208 8.95 11.45 17.56
#